data_10799514438e4fd978f77b9ddb243249
#
_entry.id   10799514438e4fd978f77b9ddb243249
#
_cell.length_a   1.000
_cell.length_b   1.000
_cell.length_c   1.000
_cell.angle_alpha   90.00
_cell.angle_beta   90.00
_cell.angle_gamma   90.00
#
_symmetry.space_group_name_H-M   'P 1'
#
loop_
_entity.id
_entity.type
_entity.pdbx_description
1 polymer ?
#
loop_
_entity_poly.entity_id
_entity_poly.type
_entity_poly.pdbx_seq_one_letter_code
_entity_poly.pdbx_strand_id
1 'polypeptide(L)'
;EAFDIIQKIYTGKKEKDFLKVNSHTIHYGYIVDGEETIDEVLVMIMKGPHSFPGEDTVEINCHGGVFVVKRILETVIKYGARPAEPGEFTKRAFLNGRMDLSQAEAVIDVINSKNEYALKSSVSQLKGNVQKKIKEIREEILYHTAFIETALDDPEHISVDGYGDKLKVTVDKLLEE
;
A
#
# COMPACT_ATOMS: atom_id res chain seq x y z
N GLU A 1 3.04 18.77 -2.65
CA GLU A 1 2.25 18.93 -3.91
C GLU A 1 0.73 18.77 -3.67
N ALA A 2 0.24 17.62 -3.14
CA ALA A 2 -1.20 17.43 -2.87
C ALA A 2 -1.74 18.47 -1.88
N PHE A 3 -0.99 18.77 -0.82
CA PHE A 3 -1.39 19.77 0.18
C PHE A 3 -1.35 21.20 -0.35
N ASP A 4 -0.46 21.51 -1.28
CA ASP A 4 -0.40 22.84 -1.92
C ASP A 4 -1.62 23.08 -2.83
N ILE A 5 -2.12 22.02 -3.48
CA ILE A 5 -3.31 22.10 -4.32
C ILE A 5 -4.55 22.31 -3.45
N ILE A 6 -4.77 21.46 -2.43
CA ILE A 6 -5.94 21.60 -1.58
C ILE A 6 -5.96 22.93 -0.83
N GLN A 7 -4.79 23.46 -0.44
CA GLN A 7 -4.68 24.77 0.21
C GLN A 7 -5.24 25.92 -0.64
N LYS A 8 -5.17 25.80 -1.97
CA LYS A 8 -5.64 26.83 -2.92
C LYS A 8 -7.13 26.75 -3.22
N ILE A 9 -7.72 25.56 -3.10
CA ILE A 9 -9.10 25.31 -3.53
C ILE A 9 -10.07 25.01 -2.39
N TYR A 10 -9.60 25.01 -1.15
CA TYR A 10 -10.43 24.75 0.03
C TYR A 10 -10.68 26.00 0.83
N THR A 11 -11.92 26.18 1.31
CA THR A 11 -12.27 27.17 2.31
C THR A 11 -13.09 26.54 3.44
N GLY A 12 -12.89 26.98 4.66
CA GLY A 12 -13.57 26.48 5.84
C GLY A 12 -13.87 27.57 6.85
N LYS A 13 -14.59 27.25 7.93
CA LYS A 13 -14.93 28.21 9.00
C LYS A 13 -13.74 28.91 9.63
N LYS A 14 -12.56 28.28 9.59
CA LYS A 14 -11.29 28.83 10.03
C LYS A 14 -10.26 28.57 8.95
N GLU A 15 -9.40 29.56 8.73
CA GLU A 15 -8.23 29.36 7.87
C GLU A 15 -7.37 28.21 8.41
N LYS A 16 -6.96 27.31 7.53
CA LYS A 16 -6.18 26.12 7.87
C LYS A 16 -4.93 26.04 7.01
N ASP A 17 -3.85 25.68 7.64
CA ASP A 17 -2.60 25.34 6.95
C ASP A 17 -2.49 23.81 6.91
N PHE A 18 -2.80 23.21 5.76
CA PHE A 18 -2.79 21.75 5.59
C PHE A 18 -1.39 21.13 5.75
N LEU A 19 -0.34 21.92 5.63
CA LEU A 19 1.03 21.44 5.91
C LEU A 19 1.24 21.17 7.41
N LYS A 20 0.52 21.90 8.27
CA LYS A 20 0.65 21.83 9.75
C LYS A 20 -0.39 20.95 10.43
N VAL A 21 -1.48 20.55 9.75
CA VAL A 21 -2.48 19.65 10.34
C VAL A 21 -1.91 18.27 10.59
N ASN A 22 -2.48 17.54 11.54
CA ASN A 22 -2.11 16.16 11.79
C ASN A 22 -2.55 15.25 10.65
N SER A 23 -1.81 14.17 10.42
CA SER A 23 -2.23 13.10 9.52
C SER A 23 -3.49 12.40 10.04
N HIS A 24 -4.27 11.81 9.15
CA HIS A 24 -5.51 11.09 9.44
C HIS A 24 -6.58 11.97 10.10
N THR A 25 -6.69 13.20 9.62
CA THR A 25 -7.72 14.16 10.07
C THR A 25 -8.69 14.47 8.93
N ILE A 26 -9.95 14.72 9.30
CA ILE A 26 -11.03 15.09 8.39
C ILE A 26 -11.41 16.54 8.64
N HIS A 27 -11.55 17.30 7.56
CA HIS A 27 -11.86 18.71 7.58
C HIS A 27 -13.12 19.00 6.78
N TYR A 28 -14.12 19.56 7.44
CA TYR A 28 -15.34 20.01 6.83
C TYR A 28 -15.16 21.42 6.25
N GLY A 29 -15.61 21.64 5.02
CA GLY A 29 -15.52 22.93 4.34
C GLY A 29 -16.09 22.86 2.91
N TYR A 30 -15.57 23.71 2.05
CA TYR A 30 -16.05 23.89 0.68
C TYR A 30 -14.87 23.82 -0.29
N ILE A 31 -15.11 23.26 -1.48
CA ILE A 31 -14.22 23.43 -2.63
C ILE A 31 -14.65 24.66 -3.40
N VAL A 32 -13.66 25.50 -3.70
CA VAL A 32 -13.86 26.76 -4.41
C VAL A 32 -12.95 26.86 -5.64
N ASP A 33 -13.41 27.55 -6.67
CA ASP A 33 -12.62 27.96 -7.83
C ASP A 33 -12.65 29.49 -7.94
N GLY A 34 -11.65 30.16 -7.39
CA GLY A 34 -11.68 31.60 -7.18
C GLY A 34 -12.76 32.00 -6.19
N GLU A 35 -13.75 32.79 -6.62
CA GLU A 35 -14.88 33.23 -5.79
C GLU A 35 -16.08 32.26 -5.84
N GLU A 36 -16.08 31.31 -6.78
CA GLU A 36 -17.18 30.35 -6.96
C GLU A 36 -17.04 29.18 -5.96
N THR A 37 -18.08 28.94 -5.16
CA THR A 37 -18.20 27.72 -4.36
C THR A 37 -18.77 26.61 -5.22
N ILE A 38 -18.05 25.48 -5.30
CA ILE A 38 -18.44 24.33 -6.12
C ILE A 38 -19.30 23.36 -5.31
N ASP A 39 -18.80 22.97 -4.13
CA ASP A 39 -19.49 21.99 -3.29
C ASP A 39 -19.03 22.07 -1.83
N GLU A 40 -19.88 21.56 -0.96
CA GLU A 40 -19.60 21.30 0.46
C GLU A 40 -19.02 19.92 0.62
N VAL A 41 -17.86 19.81 1.28
CA VAL A 41 -17.03 18.59 1.25
C VAL A 41 -16.45 18.22 2.60
N LEU A 42 -16.03 16.95 2.70
CA LEU A 42 -15.10 16.49 3.71
C LEU A 42 -13.74 16.23 3.05
N VAL A 43 -12.70 16.90 3.53
CA VAL A 43 -11.33 16.71 3.07
C VAL A 43 -10.56 15.88 4.07
N MET A 44 -10.04 14.73 3.65
CA MET A 44 -9.19 13.87 4.47
C MET A 44 -7.73 14.08 4.11
N ILE A 45 -6.90 14.25 5.15
CA ILE A 45 -5.45 14.48 5.03
C ILE A 45 -4.71 13.26 5.53
N MET A 46 -3.86 12.68 4.69
CA MET A 46 -2.99 11.56 5.03
C MET A 46 -1.55 11.89 4.64
N LYS A 47 -0.66 11.92 5.62
CA LYS A 47 0.77 12.17 5.40
C LYS A 47 1.51 10.87 5.19
N GLY A 48 2.42 10.85 4.22
CA GLY A 48 3.34 9.75 4.05
C GLY A 48 4.18 9.48 5.30
N PRO A 49 4.59 8.22 5.53
CA PRO A 49 4.33 7.03 4.72
C PRO A 49 2.99 6.33 5.01
N HIS A 50 2.15 6.87 5.91
CA HIS A 50 0.91 6.25 6.40
C HIS A 50 -0.30 6.59 5.53
N SER A 51 -0.20 6.34 4.22
CA SER A 51 -1.27 6.45 3.23
C SER A 51 -1.26 5.22 2.31
N PHE A 52 -2.26 5.08 1.44
CA PHE A 52 -2.27 3.94 0.51
C PHE A 52 -1.04 3.93 -0.42
N PRO A 53 -0.68 5.03 -1.12
CA PRO A 53 0.50 5.05 -1.98
C PRO A 53 1.82 5.24 -1.21
N GLY A 54 1.80 5.46 0.12
CA GLY A 54 2.98 5.79 0.91
C GLY A 54 3.47 7.24 0.78
N GLU A 55 2.65 8.10 0.18
CA GLU A 55 2.94 9.52 -0.08
C GLU A 55 1.88 10.42 0.58
N ASP A 56 2.14 11.73 0.62
CA ASP A 56 1.15 12.71 1.04
C ASP A 56 -0.09 12.64 0.15
N THR A 57 -1.23 12.35 0.75
CA THR A 57 -2.50 12.09 0.05
C THR A 57 -3.61 12.96 0.61
N VAL A 58 -4.44 13.48 -0.29
CA VAL A 58 -5.67 14.21 0.03
C VAL A 58 -6.84 13.48 -0.63
N GLU A 59 -7.88 13.21 0.14
CA GLU A 59 -9.15 12.71 -0.38
C GLU A 59 -10.24 13.78 -0.20
N ILE A 60 -10.99 14.04 -1.27
CA ILE A 60 -12.10 14.98 -1.28
C ILE A 60 -13.40 14.17 -1.40
N ASN A 61 -14.19 14.14 -0.34
CA ASN A 61 -15.49 13.49 -0.33
C ASN A 61 -16.55 14.56 -0.62
N CYS A 62 -17.14 14.51 -1.78
CA CYS A 62 -18.13 15.47 -2.29
C CYS A 62 -19.50 14.82 -2.49
N HIS A 63 -20.51 15.62 -2.82
CA HIS A 63 -21.79 15.09 -3.23
C HIS A 63 -21.68 14.28 -4.53
N GLY A 64 -22.40 13.15 -4.61
CA GLY A 64 -22.22 12.11 -5.64
C GLY A 64 -22.82 12.43 -7.03
N GLY A 65 -23.11 13.69 -7.34
CA GLY A 65 -23.58 14.09 -8.67
C GLY A 65 -22.46 14.09 -9.70
N VAL A 66 -22.68 13.47 -10.87
CA VAL A 66 -21.66 13.37 -11.94
C VAL A 66 -21.09 14.74 -12.30
N PHE A 67 -21.92 15.78 -12.36
CA PHE A 67 -21.50 17.14 -12.68
C PHE A 67 -20.61 17.73 -11.59
N VAL A 68 -20.95 17.55 -10.32
CA VAL A 68 -20.17 18.06 -9.17
C VAL A 68 -18.80 17.39 -9.12
N VAL A 69 -18.75 16.06 -9.24
CA VAL A 69 -17.49 15.29 -9.27
C VAL A 69 -16.60 15.77 -10.42
N LYS A 70 -17.17 15.98 -11.62
CA LYS A 70 -16.44 16.49 -12.77
C LYS A 70 -15.89 17.90 -12.52
N ARG A 71 -16.68 18.81 -11.96
CA ARG A 71 -16.25 20.18 -11.64
C ARG A 71 -15.10 20.20 -10.62
N ILE A 72 -15.19 19.38 -9.59
CA ILE A 72 -14.10 19.25 -8.58
C ILE A 72 -12.84 18.71 -9.25
N LEU A 73 -12.94 17.67 -10.07
CA LEU A 73 -11.79 17.08 -10.78
C LEU A 73 -11.13 18.12 -11.71
N GLU A 74 -11.93 18.86 -12.50
CA GLU A 74 -11.42 19.93 -13.36
C GLU A 74 -10.72 21.03 -12.55
N THR A 75 -11.25 21.37 -11.39
CA THR A 75 -10.63 22.35 -10.49
C THR A 75 -9.30 21.85 -9.94
N VAL A 76 -9.24 20.62 -9.46
CA VAL A 76 -7.99 20.02 -8.97
C VAL A 76 -6.92 19.99 -10.08
N ILE A 77 -7.30 19.65 -11.31
CA ILE A 77 -6.39 19.66 -12.48
C ILE A 77 -5.93 21.10 -12.80
N LYS A 78 -6.85 22.06 -12.83
CA LYS A 78 -6.52 23.47 -13.05
C LYS A 78 -5.48 24.01 -12.08
N TYR A 79 -5.51 23.54 -10.84
CA TYR A 79 -4.57 23.97 -9.79
C TYR A 79 -3.30 23.14 -9.69
N GLY A 80 -3.05 22.22 -10.64
CA GLY A 80 -1.75 21.59 -10.86
C GLY A 80 -1.69 20.08 -10.71
N ALA A 81 -2.83 19.41 -10.48
CA ALA A 81 -2.86 17.95 -10.55
C ALA A 81 -2.94 17.47 -12.01
N ARG A 82 -2.67 16.20 -12.22
CA ARG A 82 -2.97 15.49 -13.46
C ARG A 82 -3.80 14.25 -13.17
N PRO A 83 -4.59 13.76 -14.11
CA PRO A 83 -5.24 12.47 -13.98
C PRO A 83 -4.19 11.36 -13.76
N ALA A 84 -4.49 10.43 -12.85
CA ALA A 84 -3.67 9.26 -12.66
C ALA A 84 -3.91 8.25 -13.80
N GLU A 85 -2.86 7.51 -14.16
CA GLU A 85 -2.98 6.38 -15.08
C GLU A 85 -3.63 5.18 -14.36
N PRO A 86 -4.26 4.25 -15.11
CA PRO A 86 -4.78 3.01 -14.52
C PRO A 86 -3.70 2.28 -13.72
N GLY A 87 -4.01 1.95 -12.45
CA GLY A 87 -3.07 1.26 -11.55
C GLY A 87 -1.96 2.13 -10.96
N GLU A 88 -1.93 3.44 -11.23
CA GLU A 88 -0.84 4.32 -10.77
C GLU A 88 -0.72 4.37 -9.24
N PHE A 89 -1.82 4.38 -8.49
CA PHE A 89 -1.79 4.37 -7.03
C PHE A 89 -1.11 3.11 -6.48
N THR A 90 -1.46 1.94 -7.03
CA THR A 90 -0.85 0.66 -6.65
C THR A 90 0.63 0.59 -7.05
N LYS A 91 0.98 1.08 -8.25
CA LYS A 91 2.36 1.20 -8.70
C LYS A 91 3.21 2.07 -7.77
N ARG A 92 2.69 3.21 -7.33
CA ARG A 92 3.37 4.09 -6.36
C ARG A 92 3.52 3.41 -5.01
N ALA A 93 2.48 2.74 -4.51
CA ALA A 93 2.55 1.98 -3.27
C ALA A 93 3.64 0.89 -3.31
N PHE A 94 3.79 0.18 -4.42
CA PHE A 94 4.86 -0.79 -4.64
C PHE A 94 6.25 -0.11 -4.67
N LEU A 95 6.42 0.95 -5.44
CA LEU A 95 7.69 1.69 -5.54
C LEU A 95 8.13 2.29 -4.21
N ASN A 96 7.18 2.70 -3.38
CA ASN A 96 7.44 3.24 -2.04
C ASN A 96 7.59 2.14 -0.96
N GLY A 97 7.63 0.86 -1.35
CA GLY A 97 7.82 -0.26 -0.42
C GLY A 97 6.62 -0.53 0.51
N ARG A 98 5.45 0.05 0.21
CA ARG A 98 4.21 -0.13 1.00
C ARG A 98 3.62 -1.51 0.83
N MET A 99 3.83 -2.12 -0.32
CA MET A 99 3.41 -3.47 -0.68
C MET A 99 4.44 -4.14 -1.60
N ASP A 100 4.45 -5.45 -1.64
CA ASP A 100 5.25 -6.22 -2.59
C ASP A 100 4.51 -6.44 -3.93
N LEU A 101 5.20 -7.06 -4.89
CA LEU A 101 4.64 -7.29 -6.21
C LEU A 101 3.41 -8.21 -6.15
N SER A 102 3.43 -9.26 -5.32
CA SER A 102 2.31 -10.20 -5.22
C SER A 102 1.06 -9.52 -4.63
N GLN A 103 1.25 -8.60 -3.69
CA GLN A 103 0.18 -7.77 -3.14
C GLN A 103 -0.35 -6.78 -4.18
N ALA A 104 0.53 -6.18 -4.98
CA ALA A 104 0.13 -5.26 -6.05
C ALA A 104 -0.70 -5.96 -7.13
N GLU A 105 -0.34 -7.18 -7.52
CA GLU A 105 -1.14 -8.02 -8.42
C GLU A 105 -2.48 -8.40 -7.81
N ALA A 106 -2.51 -8.73 -6.51
CA ALA A 106 -3.73 -9.08 -5.81
C ALA A 106 -4.78 -7.95 -5.77
N VAL A 107 -4.38 -6.67 -5.88
CA VAL A 107 -5.32 -5.54 -5.96
C VAL A 107 -6.25 -5.69 -7.16
N ILE A 108 -5.72 -6.00 -8.34
CA ILE A 108 -6.55 -6.16 -9.55
C ILE A 108 -7.41 -7.44 -9.47
N ASP A 109 -6.89 -8.49 -8.83
CA ASP A 109 -7.63 -9.74 -8.64
C ASP A 109 -8.81 -9.54 -7.69
N VAL A 110 -8.66 -8.74 -6.63
CA VAL A 110 -9.77 -8.35 -5.75
C VAL A 110 -10.84 -7.60 -6.53
N ILE A 111 -10.45 -6.62 -7.36
CA ILE A 111 -11.37 -5.82 -8.17
C ILE A 111 -12.14 -6.69 -9.18
N ASN A 112 -11.48 -7.67 -9.78
CA ASN A 112 -12.05 -8.54 -10.81
C ASN A 112 -12.70 -9.82 -10.26
N SER A 113 -12.70 -10.03 -8.95
CA SER A 113 -13.26 -11.22 -8.33
C SER A 113 -14.75 -11.39 -8.66
N LYS A 114 -15.12 -12.56 -9.20
CA LYS A 114 -16.50 -12.86 -9.63
C LYS A 114 -17.26 -13.74 -8.65
N ASN A 115 -16.60 -14.25 -7.63
CA ASN A 115 -17.21 -15.10 -6.61
C ASN A 115 -16.47 -14.96 -5.28
N GLU A 116 -17.09 -15.47 -4.20
CA GLU A 116 -16.57 -15.36 -2.84
C GLU A 116 -15.22 -16.08 -2.65
N TYR A 117 -15.02 -17.20 -3.31
CA TYR A 117 -13.78 -17.96 -3.21
C TYR A 117 -12.59 -17.19 -3.82
N ALA A 118 -12.78 -16.68 -5.04
CA ALA A 118 -11.77 -15.83 -5.68
C ALA A 118 -11.44 -14.60 -4.84
N LEU A 119 -12.47 -13.92 -4.30
CA LEU A 119 -12.28 -12.77 -3.42
C LEU A 119 -11.48 -13.13 -2.16
N LYS A 120 -11.80 -14.22 -1.48
CA LYS A 120 -11.07 -14.68 -0.28
C LYS A 120 -9.59 -14.97 -0.59
N SER A 121 -9.32 -15.64 -1.71
CA SER A 121 -7.96 -15.94 -2.17
C SER A 121 -7.17 -14.65 -2.43
N SER A 122 -7.72 -13.73 -3.22
CA SER A 122 -7.08 -12.45 -3.55
C SER A 122 -6.87 -11.57 -2.32
N VAL A 123 -7.83 -11.52 -1.39
CA VAL A 123 -7.67 -10.82 -0.11
C VAL A 123 -6.57 -11.44 0.76
N SER A 124 -6.43 -12.78 0.76
CA SER A 124 -5.35 -13.46 1.48
C SER A 124 -3.98 -13.07 0.91
N GLN A 125 -3.86 -13.04 -0.42
CA GLN A 125 -2.65 -12.60 -1.10
C GLN A 125 -2.35 -11.11 -0.82
N LEU A 126 -3.36 -10.25 -0.88
CA LEU A 126 -3.24 -8.82 -0.55
C LEU A 126 -2.75 -8.57 0.88
N LYS A 127 -3.06 -9.46 1.82
CA LYS A 127 -2.55 -9.43 3.20
C LYS A 127 -1.08 -9.85 3.33
N GLY A 128 -0.43 -10.27 2.25
CA GLY A 128 0.99 -10.66 2.24
C GLY A 128 1.26 -12.07 2.73
N ASN A 129 0.25 -12.95 2.77
CA ASN A 129 0.44 -14.32 3.25
C ASN A 129 1.43 -15.10 2.37
N VAL A 130 1.46 -14.86 1.06
CA VAL A 130 2.43 -15.48 0.14
C VAL A 130 3.86 -15.03 0.47
N GLN A 131 4.07 -13.73 0.64
CA GLN A 131 5.38 -13.18 1.02
C GLN A 131 5.87 -13.72 2.36
N LYS A 132 4.96 -13.80 3.35
CA LYS A 132 5.30 -14.36 4.67
C LYS A 132 5.78 -15.80 4.53
N LYS A 133 5.08 -16.62 3.76
CA LYS A 133 5.46 -18.02 3.55
C LYS A 133 6.82 -18.16 2.85
N ILE A 134 7.04 -17.38 1.78
CA ILE A 134 8.33 -17.35 1.08
C ILE A 134 9.46 -16.93 2.02
N LYS A 135 9.21 -15.96 2.90
CA LYS A 135 10.20 -15.52 3.88
C LYS A 135 10.52 -16.63 4.89
N GLU A 136 9.52 -17.33 5.41
CA GLU A 136 9.69 -18.47 6.33
C GLU A 136 10.54 -19.58 5.68
N ILE A 137 10.21 -19.97 4.45
CA ILE A 137 10.98 -20.98 3.69
C ILE A 137 12.43 -20.51 3.46
N ARG A 138 12.61 -19.27 3.08
CA ARG A 138 13.95 -18.69 2.86
C ARG A 138 14.78 -18.67 4.15
N GLU A 139 14.20 -18.31 5.27
CA GLU A 139 14.89 -18.29 6.57
C GLU A 139 15.33 -19.70 6.97
N GLU A 140 14.49 -20.71 6.75
CA GLU A 140 14.83 -22.11 7.01
C GLU A 140 15.99 -22.59 6.12
N ILE A 141 15.95 -22.30 4.83
CA ILE A 141 17.04 -22.64 3.90
C ILE A 141 18.34 -21.95 4.32
N LEU A 142 18.31 -20.67 4.67
CA LEU A 142 19.49 -19.92 5.11
C LEU A 142 20.07 -20.48 6.39
N TYR A 143 19.21 -20.86 7.35
CA TYR A 143 19.65 -21.50 8.60
C TYR A 143 20.44 -22.79 8.32
N HIS A 144 19.89 -23.68 7.48
CA HIS A 144 20.55 -24.93 7.13
C HIS A 144 21.84 -24.72 6.34
N THR A 145 21.85 -23.73 5.42
CA THR A 145 23.05 -23.38 4.65
C THR A 145 24.15 -22.88 5.57
N ALA A 146 23.85 -21.94 6.46
CA ALA A 146 24.81 -21.40 7.43
C ALA A 146 25.35 -22.47 8.37
N PHE A 147 24.52 -23.40 8.83
CA PHE A 147 24.96 -24.52 9.65
C PHE A 147 25.97 -25.41 8.92
N ILE A 148 25.68 -25.77 7.65
CA ILE A 148 26.57 -26.61 6.83
C ILE A 148 27.89 -25.85 6.59
N GLU A 149 27.87 -24.59 6.24
CA GLU A 149 29.08 -23.78 6.06
C GLU A 149 29.93 -23.74 7.33
N THR A 150 29.30 -23.48 8.49
CA THR A 150 30.00 -23.45 9.78
C THR A 150 30.62 -24.81 10.11
N ALA A 151 29.92 -25.91 9.85
CA ALA A 151 30.45 -27.26 10.08
C ALA A 151 31.61 -27.65 9.14
N LEU A 152 31.62 -27.10 7.91
CA LEU A 152 32.74 -27.28 6.98
C LEU A 152 33.96 -26.45 7.40
N ASP A 153 33.77 -25.28 7.98
CA ASP A 153 34.84 -24.41 8.45
C ASP A 153 35.48 -24.91 9.76
N ASP A 154 34.70 -25.54 10.62
CA ASP A 154 35.17 -26.07 11.92
C ASP A 154 34.73 -27.53 12.18
N PRO A 155 35.22 -28.48 11.38
CA PRO A 155 34.81 -29.89 11.44
C PRO A 155 35.25 -30.61 12.72
N GLU A 156 36.21 -30.05 13.47
CA GLU A 156 36.67 -30.62 14.74
C GLU A 156 35.71 -30.39 15.91
N HIS A 157 34.91 -29.30 15.82
CA HIS A 157 33.99 -28.92 16.90
C HIS A 157 32.51 -29.07 16.53
N ILE A 158 32.17 -29.14 15.22
CA ILE A 158 30.80 -29.23 14.77
C ILE A 158 30.58 -30.51 13.96
N SER A 159 29.86 -31.47 14.54
CA SER A 159 29.51 -32.71 13.86
C SER A 159 28.29 -32.55 12.99
N VAL A 160 28.36 -33.08 11.77
CA VAL A 160 27.26 -33.23 10.83
C VAL A 160 26.60 -34.62 10.85
N ASP A 161 26.99 -35.49 11.81
CA ASP A 161 26.44 -36.83 11.92
C ASP A 161 24.93 -36.82 12.15
N GLY A 162 24.22 -37.54 11.28
CA GLY A 162 22.73 -37.58 11.28
C GLY A 162 22.04 -36.27 10.84
N TYR A 163 22.81 -35.24 10.46
CA TYR A 163 22.23 -33.98 10.01
C TYR A 163 21.49 -34.12 8.65
N GLY A 164 21.99 -34.99 7.76
CA GLY A 164 21.35 -35.28 6.49
C GLY A 164 19.91 -35.80 6.63
N ASP A 165 19.66 -36.65 7.63
CA ASP A 165 18.31 -37.17 7.89
C ASP A 165 17.37 -36.05 8.42
N LYS A 166 17.88 -35.20 9.31
CA LYS A 166 17.14 -34.03 9.82
C LYS A 166 16.81 -33.04 8.68
N LEU A 167 17.80 -32.74 7.86
CA LEU A 167 17.62 -31.83 6.71
C LEU A 167 16.59 -32.39 5.74
N LYS A 168 16.61 -33.68 5.45
CA LYS A 168 15.63 -34.34 4.60
C LYS A 168 14.20 -34.16 5.13
N VAL A 169 13.97 -34.39 6.42
CA VAL A 169 12.65 -34.20 7.04
C VAL A 169 12.16 -32.75 6.89
N THR A 170 13.07 -31.78 7.09
CA THR A 170 12.72 -30.34 6.92
C THR A 170 12.39 -30.04 5.45
N VAL A 171 13.19 -30.53 4.51
CA VAL A 171 12.93 -30.31 3.08
C VAL A 171 11.61 -30.95 2.64
N ASP A 172 11.35 -32.21 3.05
CA ASP A 172 10.09 -32.90 2.74
C ASP A 172 8.88 -32.10 3.27
N LYS A 173 8.98 -31.57 4.49
CA LYS A 173 7.94 -30.70 5.06
C LYS A 173 7.74 -29.41 4.26
N LEU A 174 8.83 -28.75 3.84
CA LEU A 174 8.75 -27.51 3.04
C LEU A 174 8.17 -27.75 1.63
N LEU A 175 8.27 -28.96 1.10
CA LEU A 175 7.71 -29.35 -0.19
C LEU A 175 6.19 -29.62 -0.13
N GLU A 176 5.66 -29.94 1.05
CA GLU A 176 4.22 -30.19 1.28
C GLU A 176 3.43 -28.89 1.58
N GLU A 177 4.11 -27.81 1.93
CA GLU A 177 3.55 -26.50 2.31
C GLU A 177 3.34 -25.59 1.10
#